data_8cd6495c2e946dde174f72416c6120f5
#
_entry.id   8cd6495c2e946dde174f72416c6120f5
#
_cell.length_a   1.000
_cell.length_b   1.000
_cell.length_c   1.000
_cell.angle_alpha   90.00
_cell.angle_beta   90.00
_cell.angle_gamma   90.00
#
_symmetry.space_group_name_H-M   'P 1'
#
loop_
_entity.id
_entity.type
_entity.pdbx_description
1 polymer ?
#
loop_
_entity_poly.entity_id
_entity_poly.type
_entity_poly.pdbx_seq_one_letter_code
_entity_poly.pdbx_strand_id
1 'polypeptide(L)'
;MFFRTQPNGIHLAHTISWRGNYRVWWEKYKLALALSENDLALTSPCPTEPVDPVREENESDADFTARQRDHAEVRMKYDLERKKWDISNRKCLMVAKSTISDAIRGSIPDCDTTIEYFKKVES
;
A
#
# COMPACT_ATOMS: atom_id res chain seq x y z
N MET A 1 4.32 -23.91 -4.43
CA MET A 1 3.90 -23.56 -3.67
C MET A 1 4.39 -23.38 -2.51
N PHE A 2 4.51 -22.53 -2.10
CA PHE A 2 4.98 -22.07 -1.16
C PHE A 2 4.68 -22.75 0.09
N PHE A 3 3.76 -23.19 0.48
CA PHE A 3 3.61 -23.97 1.55
C PHE A 3 3.09 -25.26 1.17
N ARG A 4 2.93 -25.72 0.77
CA ARG A 4 2.38 -26.65 0.70
C ARG A 4 2.58 -27.56 0.58
N THR A 5 2.68 -27.83 0.60
CA THR A 5 2.62 -28.64 0.71
C THR A 5 2.40 -29.55 1.03
N GLN A 6 2.55 -30.26 1.26
CA GLN A 6 2.32 -31.18 1.65
C GLN A 6 1.51 -31.78 1.76
N PRO A 7 1.29 -32.46 1.63
CA PRO A 7 0.26 -32.98 1.89
C PRO A 7 -0.02 -33.16 2.95
N ASN A 8 0.20 -33.24 3.29
CA ASN A 8 0.07 -33.09 4.20
C ASN A 8 0.75 -32.37 4.49
N GLY A 9 1.05 -31.72 4.14
CA GLY A 9 1.60 -31.01 4.39
C GLY A 9 1.48 -29.97 4.62
N ILE A 10 1.25 -29.42 4.54
CA ILE A 10 1.04 -28.62 4.84
C ILE A 10 0.52 -27.85 5.32
N HIS A 11 0.04 -27.57 5.28
CA HIS A 11 -0.42 -26.77 5.95
C HIS A 11 -0.22 -26.77 7.30
N LEU A 12 0.64 -27.28 7.66
CA LEU A 12 1.07 -27.32 8.94
C LEU A 12 1.32 -25.98 9.52
N ALA A 13 1.74 -25.05 8.70
CA ALA A 13 1.94 -23.69 9.12
C ALA A 13 0.70 -23.10 9.75
N HIS A 14 -0.46 -23.64 9.39
CA HIS A 14 -1.69 -23.12 9.94
C HIS A 14 -1.92 -23.57 11.34
N THR A 15 -1.44 -24.77 11.68
CA THR A 15 -1.67 -25.30 13.03
C THR A 15 -0.68 -24.76 14.01
N ILE A 16 0.38 -24.07 13.52
CA ILE A 16 1.37 -23.43 14.36
C ILE A 16 0.92 -22.00 14.54
N SER A 17 1.30 -21.37 15.64
CA SER A 17 0.94 -19.99 15.89
C SER A 17 1.27 -19.09 14.70
N TRP A 18 0.27 -18.36 14.22
CA TRP A 18 0.45 -17.40 13.15
C TRP A 18 1.55 -16.40 13.49
N ARG A 19 1.62 -15.97 14.75
CA ARG A 19 2.62 -14.99 15.17
C ARG A 19 4.02 -15.51 15.00
N GLY A 20 4.24 -16.82 15.18
CA GLY A 20 5.53 -17.43 14.94
C GLY A 20 5.88 -17.48 13.46
N ASN A 21 4.87 -17.58 12.59
CA ASN A 21 5.06 -17.66 11.14
C ASN A 21 5.01 -16.32 10.45
N TYR A 22 4.45 -15.31 11.11
CA TYR A 22 4.26 -13.99 10.50
C TYR A 22 5.57 -13.39 10.00
N ARG A 23 6.63 -13.45 10.80
CA ARG A 23 7.90 -12.86 10.43
C ARG A 23 8.48 -13.48 9.15
N VAL A 24 8.39 -14.80 9.02
CA VAL A 24 8.89 -15.49 7.84
C VAL A 24 8.06 -15.12 6.62
N TRP A 25 6.74 -15.10 6.77
CA TRP A 25 5.85 -14.68 5.70
C TRP A 25 6.14 -13.24 5.28
N TRP A 26 6.29 -12.35 6.25
CA TRP A 26 6.52 -10.93 5.99
C TRP A 26 7.80 -10.69 5.19
N GLU A 27 8.88 -11.38 5.56
CA GLU A 27 10.15 -11.25 4.84
C GLU A 27 10.05 -11.74 3.41
N LYS A 28 9.40 -12.87 3.19
CA LYS A 28 9.19 -13.41 1.85
C LYS A 28 8.30 -12.51 1.02
N TYR A 29 7.27 -11.97 1.63
CA TYR A 29 6.34 -11.07 0.97
C TYR A 29 7.05 -9.79 0.50
N LYS A 30 7.81 -9.16 1.39
CA LYS A 30 8.56 -7.95 1.04
C LYS A 30 9.53 -8.23 -0.10
N LEU A 31 10.24 -9.33 -0.03
CA LEU A 31 11.21 -9.68 -1.05
C LEU A 31 10.55 -9.90 -2.41
N ALA A 32 9.44 -10.62 -2.43
CA ALA A 32 8.73 -10.86 -3.68
C ALA A 32 8.27 -9.58 -4.34
N LEU A 33 7.73 -8.64 -3.54
CA LEU A 33 7.27 -7.37 -4.07
C LEU A 33 8.42 -6.49 -4.54
N ALA A 34 9.54 -6.50 -3.81
CA ALA A 34 10.72 -5.73 -4.19
C ALA A 34 11.30 -6.25 -5.50
N LEU A 35 11.40 -7.57 -5.66
CA LEU A 35 11.93 -8.17 -6.88
C LEU A 35 11.05 -7.90 -8.08
N SER A 36 9.75 -7.76 -7.88
CA SER A 36 8.82 -7.45 -8.97
C SER A 36 8.59 -5.94 -9.14
N GLU A 37 9.28 -5.12 -8.34
CA GLU A 37 9.16 -3.66 -8.37
C GLU A 37 7.73 -3.18 -8.11
N ASN A 38 7.03 -3.86 -7.22
CA ASN A 38 5.66 -3.50 -6.85
C ASN A 38 5.53 -3.04 -5.40
N ASP A 39 6.63 -2.67 -4.76
CA ASP A 39 6.64 -2.37 -3.33
C ASP A 39 6.51 -0.88 -2.98
N LEU A 40 6.14 -0.04 -3.93
CA LEU A 40 6.04 1.41 -3.70
C LEU A 40 5.16 1.75 -2.48
N ALA A 41 4.00 1.11 -2.37
CA ALA A 41 3.08 1.39 -1.27
C ALA A 41 3.59 0.90 0.09
N LEU A 42 4.62 0.03 0.10
CA LEU A 42 5.25 -0.41 1.35
C LEU A 42 6.37 0.52 1.77
N THR A 43 7.06 1.13 0.81
CA THR A 43 8.26 1.91 1.08
C THR A 43 8.02 3.41 1.10
N SER A 44 6.92 3.86 0.57
CA SER A 44 6.61 5.28 0.50
C SER A 44 5.21 5.57 1.02
N PRO A 45 5.02 6.69 1.73
CA PRO A 45 3.69 7.04 2.20
C PRO A 45 2.82 7.47 1.03
N CYS A 46 1.50 7.43 1.24
CA CYS A 46 0.56 7.91 0.26
C CYS A 46 0.85 9.39 -0.02
N PRO A 47 0.95 9.80 -1.28
CA PRO A 47 1.17 11.21 -1.59
C PRO A 47 0.08 12.10 -1.01
N THR A 48 0.50 13.26 -0.53
CA THR A 48 -0.42 14.22 0.08
C THR A 48 -1.02 15.11 -1.00
N GLU A 49 -2.33 15.24 -0.98
CA GLU A 49 -3.02 16.07 -1.97
C GLU A 49 -2.65 17.54 -1.79
N PRO A 50 -2.23 18.24 -2.86
CA PRO A 50 -1.92 19.66 -2.74
C PRO A 50 -3.17 20.48 -2.48
N VAL A 51 -3.01 21.57 -1.74
CA VAL A 51 -4.11 22.47 -1.44
C VAL A 51 -4.23 23.48 -2.57
N ASP A 52 -5.45 23.69 -3.07
CA ASP A 52 -5.67 24.65 -4.13
C ASP A 52 -5.35 26.08 -3.64
N PRO A 53 -4.71 26.92 -4.51
CA PRO A 53 -4.38 28.27 -4.09
C PRO A 53 -5.64 29.10 -3.89
N VAL A 54 -5.61 29.91 -2.86
CA VAL A 54 -6.69 30.85 -2.55
C VAL A 54 -6.13 32.25 -2.74
N ARG A 55 -6.90 33.11 -3.35
CA ARG A 55 -6.49 34.49 -3.61
C ARG A 55 -6.20 35.18 -2.29
N GLU A 56 -5.02 35.78 -2.20
CA GLU A 56 -4.64 36.53 -1.01
C GLU A 56 -5.15 37.97 -1.08
N GLU A 57 -5.32 38.58 0.08
CA GLU A 57 -5.72 39.97 0.16
C GLU A 57 -4.67 40.84 -0.55
N ASN A 58 -5.12 41.75 -1.37
CA ASN A 58 -4.29 42.67 -2.15
C ASN A 58 -3.45 41.99 -3.24
N GLU A 59 -3.76 40.74 -3.55
CA GLU A 59 -3.08 40.07 -4.66
C GLU A 59 -3.69 40.49 -5.99
N SER A 60 -2.84 40.80 -6.97
CA SER A 60 -3.32 41.16 -8.30
C SER A 60 -3.85 39.93 -9.04
N ASP A 61 -4.71 40.17 -10.05
CA ASP A 61 -5.21 39.07 -10.87
C ASP A 61 -4.07 38.33 -11.58
N ALA A 62 -3.07 39.06 -12.04
CA ALA A 62 -1.93 38.47 -12.72
C ALA A 62 -1.14 37.54 -11.81
N ASP A 63 -0.90 37.97 -10.56
CA ASP A 63 -0.16 37.18 -9.59
C ASP A 63 -0.93 35.92 -9.18
N PHE A 64 -2.23 36.05 -8.98
CA PHE A 64 -3.05 34.92 -8.62
C PHE A 64 -3.11 33.90 -9.77
N THR A 65 -3.26 34.39 -11.00
CA THR A 65 -3.27 33.53 -12.19
C THR A 65 -1.94 32.78 -12.34
N ALA A 66 -0.81 33.44 -12.06
CA ALA A 66 0.50 32.78 -12.11
C ALA A 66 0.59 31.68 -11.07
N ARG A 67 0.11 31.93 -9.85
CA ARG A 67 0.10 30.91 -8.78
C ARG A 67 -0.79 29.72 -9.16
N GLN A 68 -1.95 29.99 -9.77
CA GLN A 68 -2.82 28.91 -10.23
C GLN A 68 -2.14 28.07 -11.31
N ARG A 69 -1.39 28.70 -12.20
CA ARG A 69 -0.68 28.00 -13.27
C ARG A 69 0.41 27.10 -12.65
N ASP A 70 1.17 27.62 -11.70
CA ASP A 70 2.21 26.82 -11.04
C ASP A 70 1.59 25.65 -10.28
N HIS A 71 0.45 25.91 -9.62
CA HIS A 71 -0.25 24.86 -8.90
C HIS A 71 -0.76 23.76 -9.84
N ALA A 72 -1.15 24.11 -11.07
CA ALA A 72 -1.62 23.11 -12.02
C ALA A 72 -0.53 22.07 -12.32
N GLU A 73 0.73 22.50 -12.39
CA GLU A 73 1.85 21.56 -12.60
C GLU A 73 2.03 20.65 -11.38
N VAL A 74 1.96 21.24 -10.18
CA VAL A 74 2.05 20.47 -8.94
C VAL A 74 0.93 19.45 -8.86
N ARG A 75 -0.28 19.85 -9.26
CA ARG A 75 -1.44 18.98 -9.25
C ARG A 75 -1.28 17.82 -10.23
N MET A 76 -0.78 18.08 -11.41
CA MET A 76 -0.54 17.03 -12.40
C MET A 76 0.49 16.02 -11.89
N LYS A 77 1.55 16.51 -11.28
CA LYS A 77 2.57 15.65 -10.73
C LYS A 77 2.00 14.77 -9.61
N TYR A 78 1.21 15.39 -8.72
CA TYR A 78 0.53 14.65 -7.66
C TYR A 78 -0.37 13.57 -8.23
N ASP A 79 -1.18 13.90 -9.24
CA ASP A 79 -2.13 12.95 -9.81
C ASP A 79 -1.40 11.72 -10.38
N LEU A 80 -0.26 11.92 -11.03
CA LEU A 80 0.52 10.82 -11.56
C LEU A 80 1.12 9.97 -10.44
N GLU A 81 1.69 10.61 -9.43
CA GLU A 81 2.30 9.91 -8.31
C GLU A 81 1.24 9.14 -7.51
N ARG A 82 0.08 9.76 -7.33
CA ARG A 82 -1.02 9.12 -6.61
C ARG A 82 -1.51 7.89 -7.35
N LYS A 83 -1.62 7.99 -8.66
CA LYS A 83 -2.07 6.86 -9.47
C LYS A 83 -1.10 5.69 -9.35
N LYS A 84 0.20 5.96 -9.40
CA LYS A 84 1.21 4.93 -9.25
C LYS A 84 1.14 4.29 -7.87
N TRP A 85 0.97 5.12 -6.85
CA TRP A 85 0.87 4.63 -5.48
C TRP A 85 -0.37 3.76 -5.28
N ASP A 86 -1.51 4.20 -5.81
CA ASP A 86 -2.77 3.46 -5.70
C ASP A 86 -2.68 2.09 -6.38
N ILE A 87 -2.03 2.02 -7.54
CA ILE A 87 -1.84 0.76 -8.25
C ILE A 87 -0.97 -0.18 -7.40
N SER A 88 0.13 0.34 -6.87
CA SER A 88 1.01 -0.44 -6.01
C SER A 88 0.28 -0.93 -4.76
N ASN A 89 -0.46 -0.05 -4.11
CA ASN A 89 -1.20 -0.39 -2.90
C ASN A 89 -2.19 -1.52 -3.18
N ARG A 90 -2.92 -1.45 -4.29
CA ARG A 90 -3.86 -2.50 -4.66
C ARG A 90 -3.16 -3.84 -4.88
N LYS A 91 -2.04 -3.82 -5.61
CA LYS A 91 -1.28 -5.03 -5.87
C LYS A 91 -0.72 -5.63 -4.59
N CYS A 92 -0.19 -4.79 -3.71
CA CYS A 92 0.34 -5.24 -2.44
C CYS A 92 -0.74 -5.92 -1.59
N LEU A 93 -1.94 -5.32 -1.54
CA LEU A 93 -3.04 -5.90 -0.78
C LEU A 93 -3.50 -7.23 -1.39
N MET A 94 -3.58 -7.31 -2.71
CA MET A 94 -3.99 -8.55 -3.37
C MET A 94 -3.02 -9.68 -3.11
N VAL A 95 -1.71 -9.40 -3.19
CA VAL A 95 -0.70 -10.42 -2.93
C VAL A 95 -0.73 -10.83 -1.46
N ALA A 96 -0.87 -9.86 -0.55
CA ALA A 96 -0.95 -10.17 0.87
C ALA A 96 -2.12 -11.10 1.17
N LYS A 97 -3.29 -10.76 0.66
CA LYS A 97 -4.48 -11.55 0.91
C LYS A 97 -4.39 -12.95 0.29
N SER A 98 -3.73 -13.08 -0.85
CA SER A 98 -3.60 -14.36 -1.52
C SER A 98 -2.60 -15.30 -0.86
N THR A 99 -1.67 -14.75 -0.06
CA THR A 99 -0.62 -15.56 0.56
C THR A 99 -0.91 -15.91 2.02
N ILE A 100 -1.96 -15.33 2.60
CA ILE A 100 -2.35 -15.61 3.99
C ILE A 100 -3.46 -16.67 3.95
N SER A 101 -3.39 -17.64 4.87
CA SER A 101 -4.40 -18.71 4.89
C SER A 101 -5.81 -18.15 5.10
N ASP A 102 -6.80 -18.86 4.55
CA ASP A 102 -8.20 -18.42 4.63
C ASP A 102 -8.66 -18.18 6.06
N ALA A 103 -8.24 -19.06 6.96
CA ALA A 103 -8.66 -18.96 8.36
C ALA A 103 -8.17 -17.66 9.01
N ILE A 104 -6.93 -17.27 8.71
CA ILE A 104 -6.36 -16.05 9.25
C ILE A 104 -6.94 -14.84 8.53
N ARG A 105 -7.06 -14.92 7.21
CA ARG A 105 -7.56 -13.81 6.39
C ARG A 105 -8.98 -13.43 6.78
N GLY A 106 -9.81 -14.43 7.09
CA GLY A 106 -11.19 -14.19 7.46
C GLY A 106 -11.35 -13.44 8.77
N SER A 107 -10.31 -13.43 9.62
CA SER A 107 -10.35 -12.73 10.90
C SER A 107 -9.81 -11.29 10.80
N ILE A 108 -9.31 -10.90 9.64
CA ILE A 108 -8.74 -9.58 9.43
C ILE A 108 -9.74 -8.70 8.69
N PRO A 109 -10.15 -7.56 9.29
CA PRO A 109 -11.08 -6.66 8.61
C PRO A 109 -10.47 -6.10 7.34
N ASP A 110 -11.32 -5.77 6.38
CA ASP A 110 -10.86 -5.11 5.17
C ASP A 110 -10.26 -3.75 5.50
N CYS A 111 -9.24 -3.39 4.77
CA CYS A 111 -8.52 -2.14 4.95
C CYS A 111 -8.28 -1.49 3.60
N ASP A 112 -8.18 -0.17 3.61
CA ASP A 112 -7.96 0.59 2.38
C ASP A 112 -6.50 0.63 1.96
N THR A 113 -5.58 0.44 2.88
CA THR A 113 -4.16 0.50 2.56
C THR A 113 -3.41 -0.73 3.04
N THR A 114 -2.28 -0.99 2.39
CA THR A 114 -1.41 -2.10 2.75
C THR A 114 -0.88 -1.96 4.17
N ILE A 115 -0.51 -0.74 4.56
CA ILE A 115 0.02 -0.49 5.90
C ILE A 115 -1.02 -0.82 6.97
N GLU A 116 -2.27 -0.41 6.76
CA GLU A 116 -3.34 -0.73 7.71
C GLU A 116 -3.56 -2.23 7.81
N TYR A 117 -3.50 -2.91 6.67
CA TYR A 117 -3.68 -4.35 6.63
C TYR A 117 -2.63 -5.06 7.48
N PHE A 118 -1.37 -4.65 7.36
CA PHE A 118 -0.31 -5.27 8.13
C PHE A 118 -0.42 -4.98 9.62
N LYS A 119 -0.86 -3.80 9.99
CA LYS A 119 -1.09 -3.50 11.41
C LYS A 119 -2.12 -4.45 12.01
N LYS A 120 -3.15 -4.80 11.23
CA LYS A 120 -4.17 -5.74 11.68
C LYS A 120 -3.63 -7.16 11.75
N VAL A 121 -2.81 -7.54 10.79
CA VAL A 121 -2.21 -8.87 10.76
C VAL A 121 -1.29 -9.09 11.95
N GLU A 122 -0.51 -8.06 12.31
CA GLU A 122 0.41 -8.16 13.43
C GLU A 122 -0.28 -8.28 14.79
N SER A 123 -1.44 -7.68 14.95
CA SER A 123 -2.12 -7.64 16.24
C SER A 123 -2.91 -8.94 16.61
#